data_b765476ce0af93b42e53656c5795577a
#
_entry.id   b765476ce0af93b42e53656c5795577a
#
_cell.length_a   1.000
_cell.length_b   1.000
_cell.length_c   1.000
_cell.angle_alpha   90.00
_cell.angle_beta   90.00
_cell.angle_gamma   90.00
#
_symmetry.space_group_name_H-M   'P 1'
#
loop_
_entity.id
_entity.type
_entity.pdbx_description
1 polymer ?
#
loop_
_entity_poly.entity_id
_entity_poly.type
_entity_poly.pdbx_seq_one_letter_code
_entity_poly.pdbx_strand_id
1 'polypeptide(L)'
;MPGTDLRALREYVANVLDYDPDNETYRRQIDRLLNEADRAICLAKPFTFTNKVVDVTAYADRSATLGFTNGGRLVTAGSSFFVENMVNQELVADGKTYTITFVDSGTQARIERDFESATGNYTGEVINRYLDLPADCTSVLNVARRSNTRTPDDPGLLSPLSRYEDEWYNLPLGEVNLPIYWMNYDAAYIDGPRKNFTVTTVAGTLAGDRTVEFTSTYIQGGRESAYGEVVTLTANSIQDYQLTPMLGVANDGLKKKYYFRSPGSGLKDWRLLDDPSGDDMILDPTDVTPRTLTDLTESQLTTTENLYRRERMTTATGFVQRIRLYPRQDKDYVFTVRYMQNHRPMVEDGDTSSIPPDQRMVIAYMALADILMKHDNPTQSELYRRRADEILIRLERRYLITPARRIVKGNWLANMEPNSFSRFTTLVHT
;
A
#
# COMPACT_ATOMS: atom_id res chain seq x y z
N MET A 1 8.60 -27.72 -15.81
CA MET A 1 8.41 -26.46 -16.58
C MET A 1 9.65 -25.63 -16.33
N PRO A 2 10.21 -24.91 -17.31
CA PRO A 2 11.25 -23.93 -17.03
C PRO A 2 10.73 -22.95 -15.97
N GLY A 3 11.63 -22.38 -15.18
CA GLY A 3 11.29 -21.37 -14.18
C GLY A 3 10.41 -20.28 -14.80
N THR A 4 9.50 -19.75 -14.02
CA THR A 4 8.59 -18.66 -14.43
C THR A 4 8.81 -17.42 -13.57
N ASP A 5 10.06 -17.27 -13.09
CA ASP A 5 10.58 -16.06 -12.47
C ASP A 5 10.98 -15.01 -13.53
N LEU A 6 11.32 -13.82 -13.08
CA LEU A 6 11.70 -12.72 -13.96
C LEU A 6 12.85 -13.09 -14.90
N ARG A 7 13.85 -13.81 -14.38
CA ARG A 7 15.00 -14.24 -15.18
C ARG A 7 14.58 -15.17 -16.31
N ALA A 8 13.79 -16.19 -16.02
CA ALA A 8 13.35 -17.15 -17.04
C ALA A 8 12.45 -16.50 -18.10
N LEU A 9 11.57 -15.57 -17.70
CA LEU A 9 10.75 -14.81 -18.64
C LEU A 9 11.62 -13.92 -19.54
N ARG A 10 12.63 -13.26 -18.97
CA ARG A 10 13.59 -12.43 -19.69
C ARG A 10 14.39 -13.25 -20.71
N GLU A 11 14.97 -14.37 -20.27
CA GLU A 11 15.73 -15.27 -21.14
C GLU A 11 14.88 -15.79 -22.31
N TYR A 12 13.60 -16.11 -22.04
CA TYR A 12 12.69 -16.51 -23.11
C TYR A 12 12.47 -15.40 -24.14
N VAL A 13 12.22 -14.15 -23.68
CA VAL A 13 12.02 -13.00 -24.58
C VAL A 13 13.28 -12.69 -25.37
N ALA A 14 14.45 -12.67 -24.69
CA ALA A 14 15.74 -12.41 -25.31
C ALA A 14 16.07 -13.44 -26.39
N ASN A 15 15.87 -14.74 -26.11
CA ASN A 15 16.10 -15.82 -27.08
C ASN A 15 15.20 -15.71 -28.32
N VAL A 16 13.95 -15.28 -28.20
CA VAL A 16 13.05 -15.09 -29.35
C VAL A 16 13.50 -13.91 -30.22
N LEU A 17 14.08 -12.88 -29.60
CA LEU A 17 14.53 -11.66 -30.27
C LEU A 17 15.99 -11.73 -30.75
N ASP A 18 16.68 -12.82 -30.46
CA ASP A 18 18.12 -12.98 -30.71
C ASP A 18 18.95 -11.87 -30.00
N TYR A 19 18.54 -11.52 -28.77
CA TYR A 19 19.22 -10.55 -27.93
C TYR A 19 20.08 -11.26 -26.90
N ASP A 20 21.23 -10.64 -26.57
CA ASP A 20 22.05 -11.09 -25.45
C ASP A 20 21.34 -10.71 -24.11
N PRO A 21 20.90 -11.70 -23.30
CA PRO A 21 20.20 -11.46 -22.05
C PRO A 21 21.06 -10.79 -20.97
N ASP A 22 22.38 -10.84 -21.11
CA ASP A 22 23.34 -10.23 -20.19
C ASP A 22 23.65 -8.77 -20.54
N ASN A 23 23.27 -8.32 -21.74
CA ASN A 23 23.39 -6.92 -22.13
C ASN A 23 22.43 -6.06 -21.33
N GLU A 24 22.95 -5.17 -20.50
CA GLU A 24 22.19 -4.37 -19.54
C GLU A 24 21.10 -3.50 -20.18
N THR A 25 21.35 -3.00 -21.40
CA THR A 25 20.36 -2.17 -22.13
C THR A 25 19.14 -2.99 -22.53
N TYR A 26 19.33 -4.15 -23.11
CA TYR A 26 18.24 -5.06 -23.49
C TYR A 26 17.54 -5.61 -22.24
N ARG A 27 18.31 -5.98 -21.23
CA ARG A 27 17.79 -6.45 -19.95
C ARG A 27 16.80 -5.45 -19.34
N ARG A 28 17.20 -4.18 -19.20
CA ARG A 28 16.33 -3.14 -18.64
C ARG A 28 15.08 -2.92 -19.48
N GLN A 29 15.20 -2.96 -20.80
CA GLN A 29 14.08 -2.79 -21.70
C GLN A 29 13.08 -3.95 -21.58
N ILE A 30 13.57 -5.19 -21.58
CA ILE A 30 12.74 -6.39 -21.45
C ILE A 30 12.06 -6.42 -20.08
N ASP A 31 12.79 -6.19 -18.99
CA ASP A 31 12.26 -6.17 -17.62
C ASP A 31 11.13 -5.15 -17.47
N ARG A 32 11.31 -3.96 -18.07
CA ARG A 32 10.25 -2.94 -18.06
C ARG A 32 8.99 -3.43 -18.77
N LEU A 33 9.11 -4.00 -19.96
CA LEU A 33 7.97 -4.47 -20.74
C LEU A 33 7.28 -5.68 -20.09
N LEU A 34 8.05 -6.59 -19.47
CA LEU A 34 7.48 -7.68 -18.69
C LEU A 34 6.65 -7.14 -17.50
N ASN A 35 7.15 -6.14 -16.79
CA ASN A 35 6.42 -5.51 -15.69
C ASN A 35 5.20 -4.71 -16.17
N GLU A 36 5.28 -4.04 -17.31
CA GLU A 36 4.13 -3.35 -17.92
C GLU A 36 3.04 -4.35 -18.31
N ALA A 37 3.40 -5.49 -18.91
CA ALA A 37 2.47 -6.56 -19.26
C ALA A 37 1.82 -7.20 -18.01
N ASP A 38 2.64 -7.54 -16.99
CA ASP A 38 2.14 -8.10 -15.74
C ASP A 38 1.16 -7.14 -15.04
N ARG A 39 1.53 -5.86 -14.96
CA ARG A 39 0.66 -4.82 -14.40
C ARG A 39 -0.65 -4.70 -15.18
N ALA A 40 -0.59 -4.69 -16.51
CA ALA A 40 -1.77 -4.59 -17.35
C ALA A 40 -2.74 -5.77 -17.09
N ILE A 41 -2.23 -6.98 -16.98
CA ILE A 41 -3.06 -8.17 -16.68
C ILE A 41 -3.66 -8.10 -15.28
N CYS A 42 -2.82 -7.81 -14.26
CA CYS A 42 -3.25 -7.80 -12.86
C CYS A 42 -4.28 -6.72 -12.55
N LEU A 43 -4.24 -5.57 -13.24
CA LEU A 43 -5.16 -4.46 -13.02
C LEU A 43 -6.38 -4.46 -13.95
N ALA A 44 -6.35 -5.24 -15.03
CA ALA A 44 -7.45 -5.26 -16.01
C ALA A 44 -8.78 -5.77 -15.42
N LYS A 45 -8.73 -6.77 -14.55
CA LYS A 45 -9.92 -7.45 -14.00
C LYS A 45 -9.67 -7.92 -12.56
N PRO A 46 -10.74 -8.07 -11.75
CA PRO A 46 -10.63 -8.58 -10.39
C PRO A 46 -10.41 -10.10 -10.39
N PHE A 47 -9.18 -10.52 -10.53
CA PHE A 47 -8.82 -11.92 -10.42
C PHE A 47 -8.64 -12.36 -8.96
N THR A 48 -8.85 -13.64 -8.68
CA THR A 48 -8.70 -14.19 -7.32
C THR A 48 -7.28 -14.05 -6.78
N PHE A 49 -6.28 -14.10 -7.66
CA PHE A 49 -4.86 -13.98 -7.29
C PHE A 49 -4.40 -12.51 -7.05
N THR A 50 -5.22 -11.51 -7.46
CA THR A 50 -4.96 -10.09 -7.16
C THR A 50 -5.72 -9.60 -5.94
N ASN A 51 -6.54 -10.46 -5.33
CA ASN A 51 -7.38 -10.06 -4.22
C ASN A 51 -6.78 -10.43 -2.88
N LYS A 52 -7.00 -9.52 -1.94
CA LYS A 52 -6.77 -9.76 -0.52
C LYS A 52 -8.03 -9.57 0.29
N VAL A 53 -8.01 -10.16 1.48
CA VAL A 53 -9.05 -10.00 2.48
C VAL A 53 -8.38 -9.57 3.76
N VAL A 54 -8.87 -8.51 4.37
CA VAL A 54 -8.38 -7.97 5.64
C VAL A 54 -9.54 -7.66 6.57
N ASP A 55 -9.34 -7.87 7.85
CA ASP A 55 -10.24 -7.41 8.88
C ASP A 55 -9.79 -6.02 9.37
N VAL A 56 -10.68 -5.04 9.32
CA VAL A 56 -10.42 -3.67 9.75
C VAL A 56 -11.46 -3.27 10.79
N THR A 57 -11.01 -2.67 11.89
CA THR A 57 -11.90 -2.22 12.95
C THR A 57 -12.32 -0.76 12.69
N ALA A 58 -13.63 -0.56 12.60
CA ALA A 58 -14.24 0.76 12.63
C ALA A 58 -14.66 1.08 14.06
N TYR A 59 -14.19 2.18 14.59
CA TYR A 59 -14.43 2.58 15.96
C TYR A 59 -15.62 3.54 16.04
N ALA A 60 -16.41 3.42 17.10
CA ALA A 60 -17.44 4.39 17.41
C ALA A 60 -16.86 5.78 17.69
N ASP A 61 -17.70 6.80 17.59
CA ASP A 61 -17.34 8.14 18.01
C ASP A 61 -16.98 8.15 19.50
N ARG A 62 -15.99 8.95 19.86
CA ARG A 62 -15.51 9.07 21.25
C ARG A 62 -15.46 10.51 21.67
N SER A 63 -15.87 10.78 22.91
CA SER A 63 -15.80 12.11 23.49
C SER A 63 -15.03 12.11 24.81
N ALA A 64 -14.29 13.19 25.06
CA ALA A 64 -13.56 13.41 26.28
C ALA A 64 -13.39 14.92 26.54
N THR A 65 -13.03 15.26 27.77
CA THR A 65 -12.53 16.60 28.07
C THR A 65 -11.08 16.72 27.62
N LEU A 66 -10.83 17.60 26.66
CA LEU A 66 -9.53 17.80 26.03
C LEU A 66 -9.01 19.22 26.30
N GLY A 67 -7.71 19.34 26.54
CA GLY A 67 -7.03 20.61 26.74
C GLY A 67 -6.48 21.16 25.43
N PHE A 68 -6.73 22.44 25.17
CA PHE A 68 -6.29 23.16 23.98
C PHE A 68 -5.57 24.46 24.37
N THR A 69 -4.60 24.86 23.56
CA THR A 69 -3.93 26.16 23.66
C THR A 69 -4.30 26.99 22.42
N ASN A 70 -4.76 28.21 22.62
CA ASN A 70 -5.02 29.14 21.52
C ASN A 70 -3.77 29.30 20.63
N GLY A 71 -3.92 29.20 19.31
CA GLY A 71 -2.80 29.24 18.37
C GLY A 71 -1.91 28.00 18.39
N GLY A 72 -2.23 27.00 19.21
CA GLY A 72 -1.50 25.72 19.26
C GLY A 72 -2.19 24.61 18.48
N ARG A 73 -1.41 23.60 18.09
CA ARG A 73 -1.91 22.39 17.40
C ARG A 73 -1.89 21.15 18.27
N LEU A 74 -1.32 21.26 19.47
CA LEU A 74 -1.27 20.15 20.42
C LEU A 74 -2.58 20.09 21.21
N VAL A 75 -3.18 18.91 21.24
CA VAL A 75 -4.37 18.60 22.02
C VAL A 75 -3.98 17.58 23.09
N THR A 76 -4.40 17.81 24.32
CA THR A 76 -4.07 16.94 25.46
C THR A 76 -5.32 16.34 26.07
N ALA A 77 -5.23 15.13 26.56
CA ALA A 77 -6.27 14.45 27.33
C ALA A 77 -5.76 14.11 28.74
N GLY A 78 -6.63 14.16 29.73
CA GLY A 78 -6.28 13.82 31.12
C GLY A 78 -6.06 12.33 31.37
N SER A 79 -6.49 11.47 30.45
CA SER A 79 -6.31 10.01 30.49
C SER A 79 -6.10 9.48 29.07
N SER A 80 -5.75 8.21 28.91
CA SER A 80 -5.59 7.60 27.58
C SER A 80 -6.90 7.65 26.79
N PHE A 81 -6.91 8.48 25.76
CA PHE A 81 -8.07 8.73 24.89
C PHE A 81 -7.74 8.51 23.42
N PHE A 82 -6.57 9.07 22.99
CA PHE A 82 -6.17 8.98 21.59
C PHE A 82 -5.62 7.60 21.26
N VAL A 83 -5.95 7.13 20.07
CA VAL A 83 -5.44 5.89 19.46
C VAL A 83 -5.01 6.17 18.03
N GLU A 84 -4.04 5.44 17.52
CA GLU A 84 -3.42 5.69 16.21
C GLU A 84 -4.41 5.77 15.05
N ASN A 85 -5.49 5.03 15.10
CA ASN A 85 -6.53 5.05 14.08
C ASN A 85 -7.42 6.30 14.07
N MET A 86 -7.27 7.19 15.06
CA MET A 86 -7.92 8.52 15.03
C MET A 86 -7.21 9.50 14.10
N VAL A 87 -6.05 9.17 13.59
CA VAL A 87 -5.36 10.00 12.60
C VAL A 87 -6.24 10.15 11.36
N ASN A 88 -6.35 11.38 10.86
CA ASN A 88 -7.22 11.80 9.77
C ASN A 88 -8.73 11.68 10.05
N GLN A 89 -9.13 11.47 11.29
CA GLN A 89 -10.52 11.61 11.72
C GLN A 89 -10.81 13.06 12.12
N GLU A 90 -12.09 13.38 12.18
CA GLU A 90 -12.55 14.70 12.55
C GLU A 90 -12.59 14.83 14.08
N LEU A 91 -12.05 15.91 14.60
CA LEU A 91 -12.16 16.31 16.02
C LEU A 91 -13.04 17.57 16.10
N VAL A 92 -14.17 17.48 16.72
CA VAL A 92 -15.05 18.62 16.97
C VAL A 92 -14.80 19.13 18.39
N ALA A 93 -14.46 20.41 18.51
CA ALA A 93 -14.28 21.09 19.79
C ALA A 93 -14.72 22.54 19.67
N ASP A 94 -15.47 23.03 20.66
CA ASP A 94 -16.02 24.40 20.67
C ASP A 94 -16.78 24.77 19.39
N GLY A 95 -17.56 23.84 18.85
CA GLY A 95 -18.34 24.02 17.62
C GLY A 95 -17.53 24.10 16.32
N LYS A 96 -16.21 23.87 16.38
CA LYS A 96 -15.31 23.86 15.23
C LYS A 96 -14.78 22.47 14.97
N THR A 97 -14.55 22.16 13.69
CA THR A 97 -14.03 20.86 13.25
C THR A 97 -12.57 20.99 12.85
N TYR A 98 -11.76 20.11 13.35
CA TYR A 98 -10.32 19.96 13.08
C TYR A 98 -10.07 18.53 12.58
N THR A 99 -8.99 18.34 11.81
CA THR A 99 -8.53 16.99 11.44
C THR A 99 -7.38 16.60 12.36
N ILE A 100 -7.43 15.41 12.96
CA ILE A 100 -6.30 14.89 13.72
C ILE A 100 -5.24 14.47 12.70
N THR A 101 -4.08 15.14 12.73
CA THR A 101 -2.97 14.82 11.82
C THR A 101 -2.04 13.79 12.43
N PHE A 102 -1.97 13.72 13.76
CA PHE A 102 -1.04 12.86 14.44
C PHE A 102 -1.48 12.52 15.87
N VAL A 103 -1.15 11.33 16.34
CA VAL A 103 -1.33 10.88 17.72
C VAL A 103 0.05 10.61 18.32
N ASP A 104 0.52 11.53 19.18
CA ASP A 104 1.82 11.43 19.87
C ASP A 104 1.82 10.32 20.92
N SER A 105 0.69 10.17 21.62
CA SER A 105 0.50 9.16 22.68
C SER A 105 -0.99 9.00 22.99
N GLY A 106 -1.33 8.09 23.89
CA GLY A 106 -2.71 7.96 24.35
C GLY A 106 -3.30 9.24 24.98
N THR A 107 -2.46 10.19 25.38
CA THR A 107 -2.89 11.45 26.03
C THR A 107 -2.60 12.69 25.17
N GLN A 108 -2.00 12.57 24.00
CA GLN A 108 -1.62 13.70 23.17
C GLN A 108 -1.86 13.41 21.69
N ALA A 109 -2.42 14.40 20.99
CA ALA A 109 -2.61 14.38 19.54
C ALA A 109 -2.39 15.77 18.95
N ARG A 110 -2.22 15.85 17.63
CA ARG A 110 -2.05 17.11 16.90
C ARG A 110 -3.16 17.27 15.87
N ILE A 111 -3.57 18.52 15.67
CA ILE A 111 -4.57 18.92 14.69
C ILE A 111 -3.94 19.66 13.52
N GLU A 112 -4.62 19.65 12.38
CA GLU A 112 -4.11 20.18 11.09
C GLU A 112 -3.83 21.69 11.12
N ARG A 113 -4.61 22.45 11.91
CA ARG A 113 -4.54 23.90 12.00
C ARG A 113 -4.57 24.34 13.46
N ASP A 114 -4.16 25.59 13.68
CA ASP A 114 -4.10 26.17 15.01
C ASP A 114 -5.51 26.23 15.64
N PHE A 115 -5.58 25.93 16.93
CA PHE A 115 -6.84 26.03 17.69
C PHE A 115 -7.26 27.49 17.79
N GLU A 116 -8.47 27.81 17.34
CA GLU A 116 -8.93 29.18 17.14
C GLU A 116 -9.70 29.76 18.33
N SER A 117 -10.04 28.94 19.34
CA SER A 117 -10.76 29.38 20.53
C SER A 117 -9.80 29.68 21.69
N ALA A 118 -10.30 30.19 22.79
CA ALA A 118 -9.48 30.51 23.97
C ALA A 118 -8.76 29.26 24.51
N THR A 119 -7.61 29.45 25.15
CA THR A 119 -6.92 28.37 25.85
C THR A 119 -7.81 27.83 26.97
N GLY A 120 -8.00 26.53 27.03
CA GLY A 120 -8.85 25.90 28.04
C GLY A 120 -9.15 24.43 27.76
N ASN A 121 -10.03 23.90 28.59
CA ASN A 121 -10.54 22.55 28.44
C ASN A 121 -11.92 22.59 27.77
N TYR A 122 -12.09 21.82 26.73
CA TYR A 122 -13.34 21.70 25.99
C TYR A 122 -13.76 20.24 25.88
N THR A 123 -15.05 20.00 25.74
CA THR A 123 -15.52 18.69 25.33
C THR A 123 -15.14 18.51 23.86
N GLY A 124 -14.21 17.59 23.60
CA GLY A 124 -13.82 17.20 22.26
C GLY A 124 -14.47 15.89 21.88
N GLU A 125 -15.03 15.83 20.68
CA GLU A 125 -15.62 14.62 20.09
C GLU A 125 -14.83 14.22 18.85
N VAL A 126 -14.27 13.01 18.87
CA VAL A 126 -13.65 12.41 17.69
C VAL A 126 -14.69 11.63 16.91
N ILE A 127 -14.97 12.09 15.71
CA ILE A 127 -15.96 11.51 14.81
C ILE A 127 -15.24 10.57 13.85
N ASN A 128 -15.47 9.28 14.01
CA ASN A 128 -14.84 8.22 13.22
C ASN A 128 -15.69 7.90 11.96
N ARG A 129 -15.57 8.73 10.93
CA ARG A 129 -16.34 8.56 9.67
C ARG A 129 -15.66 7.67 8.66
N TYR A 130 -14.36 7.58 8.73
CA TYR A 130 -13.55 6.95 7.69
C TYR A 130 -12.89 5.69 8.20
N LEU A 131 -12.94 4.66 7.38
CA LEU A 131 -12.21 3.43 7.59
C LEU A 131 -11.01 3.40 6.63
N ASP A 132 -9.84 3.39 7.21
CA ASP A 132 -8.61 3.34 6.45
C ASP A 132 -8.27 1.91 6.03
N LEU A 133 -7.87 1.77 4.78
CA LEU A 133 -7.55 0.49 4.18
C LEU A 133 -6.03 0.30 4.11
N PRO A 134 -5.55 -0.95 3.96
CA PRO A 134 -4.13 -1.20 3.75
C PRO A 134 -3.56 -0.38 2.59
N ALA A 135 -2.29 0.04 2.71
CA ALA A 135 -1.64 0.87 1.71
C ALA A 135 -1.48 0.18 0.33
N ASP A 136 -1.57 -1.15 0.30
CA ASP A 136 -1.58 -1.92 -0.94
C ASP A 136 -2.97 -2.06 -1.58
N CYS A 137 -3.99 -1.42 -1.03
CA CYS A 137 -5.34 -1.41 -1.58
C CYS A 137 -5.44 -0.45 -2.76
N THR A 138 -5.82 -0.95 -3.94
CA THR A 138 -6.11 -0.11 -5.11
C THR A 138 -7.59 0.11 -5.31
N SER A 139 -8.42 -0.88 -5.01
CA SER A 139 -9.87 -0.74 -5.09
C SER A 139 -10.58 -1.74 -4.19
N VAL A 140 -11.67 -1.30 -3.59
CA VAL A 140 -12.52 -2.13 -2.74
C VAL A 140 -13.53 -2.89 -3.58
N LEU A 141 -13.61 -4.19 -3.37
CA LEU A 141 -14.56 -5.06 -4.07
C LEU A 141 -15.84 -5.25 -3.25
N ASN A 142 -15.69 -5.49 -1.95
CA ASN A 142 -16.81 -5.55 -1.03
C ASN A 142 -16.38 -5.33 0.42
N VAL A 143 -17.35 -4.95 1.22
CA VAL A 143 -17.21 -4.77 2.67
C VAL A 143 -18.28 -5.59 3.35
N ALA A 144 -17.90 -6.42 4.31
CA ALA A 144 -18.83 -7.23 5.07
C ALA A 144 -18.57 -7.05 6.57
N ARG A 145 -19.63 -6.96 7.36
CA ARG A 145 -19.49 -7.00 8.81
C ARG A 145 -19.07 -8.39 9.27
N ARG A 146 -18.03 -8.47 10.09
CA ARG A 146 -17.67 -9.71 10.76
C ARG A 146 -18.58 -9.92 11.96
N SER A 147 -19.59 -10.76 11.82
CA SER A 147 -20.49 -11.13 12.92
C SER A 147 -20.43 -12.62 13.17
N ASN A 148 -20.38 -13.01 14.44
CA ASN A 148 -20.48 -14.41 14.84
C ASN A 148 -21.95 -14.92 14.74
N THR A 149 -22.90 -14.01 14.55
CA THR A 149 -24.33 -14.29 14.46
C THR A 149 -24.88 -13.86 13.10
N ARG A 150 -24.35 -14.43 12.03
CA ARG A 150 -24.92 -14.21 10.69
C ARG A 150 -26.23 -14.99 10.58
N THR A 151 -27.29 -14.29 10.27
CA THR A 151 -28.55 -14.91 9.87
C THR A 151 -28.65 -14.97 8.35
N PRO A 152 -29.41 -15.89 7.76
CA PRO A 152 -29.65 -15.93 6.33
C PRO A 152 -30.20 -14.61 5.75
N ASP A 153 -30.92 -13.85 6.58
CA ASP A 153 -31.55 -12.58 6.22
C ASP A 153 -30.60 -11.38 6.36
N ASP A 154 -29.51 -11.51 7.12
CA ASP A 154 -28.43 -10.51 7.24
C ASP A 154 -27.06 -11.14 6.93
N PRO A 155 -26.65 -11.17 5.67
CA PRO A 155 -25.35 -11.70 5.28
C PRO A 155 -24.17 -10.82 5.76
N GLY A 156 -24.48 -9.70 6.43
CA GLY A 156 -23.47 -8.75 6.89
C GLY A 156 -22.76 -7.98 5.76
N LEU A 157 -23.21 -8.13 4.51
CA LEU A 157 -22.63 -7.44 3.37
C LEU A 157 -23.20 -6.02 3.29
N LEU A 158 -22.32 -5.01 3.27
CA LEU A 158 -22.72 -3.62 3.09
C LEU A 158 -22.95 -3.33 1.61
N SER A 159 -23.94 -2.51 1.31
CA SER A 159 -24.21 -2.05 -0.04
C SER A 159 -23.25 -0.91 -0.43
N PRO A 160 -22.60 -0.97 -1.61
CA PRO A 160 -21.79 0.14 -2.09
C PRO A 160 -22.71 1.29 -2.52
N LEU A 161 -22.33 2.52 -2.21
CA LEU A 161 -22.94 3.74 -2.73
C LEU A 161 -21.96 4.47 -3.63
N SER A 162 -22.45 5.00 -4.72
CA SER A 162 -21.67 5.86 -5.60
C SER A 162 -21.53 7.26 -4.97
N ARG A 163 -20.35 7.86 -5.09
CA ARG A 163 -20.10 9.24 -4.64
C ARG A 163 -21.04 10.26 -5.31
N TYR A 164 -21.55 9.92 -6.48
CA TYR A 164 -22.39 10.79 -7.31
C TYR A 164 -23.89 10.45 -7.24
N GLU A 165 -24.29 9.51 -6.38
CA GLU A 165 -25.71 9.21 -6.19
C GLU A 165 -26.34 10.29 -5.32
N ASP A 166 -27.48 10.81 -5.76
CA ASP A 166 -28.26 11.83 -5.05
C ASP A 166 -28.62 11.35 -3.62
N GLU A 167 -28.80 10.05 -3.44
CA GLU A 167 -29.05 9.43 -2.15
C GLU A 167 -27.95 9.76 -1.13
N TRP A 168 -26.67 9.80 -1.56
CA TRP A 168 -25.57 10.12 -0.64
C TRP A 168 -25.63 11.54 -0.09
N TYR A 169 -26.02 12.52 -0.89
CA TYR A 169 -26.15 13.92 -0.47
C TYR A 169 -27.35 14.14 0.44
N ASN A 170 -28.36 13.29 0.32
CA ASN A 170 -29.59 13.38 1.10
C ASN A 170 -29.56 12.55 2.38
N LEU A 171 -28.48 11.79 2.65
CA LEU A 171 -28.36 11.02 3.88
C LEU A 171 -28.18 11.94 5.10
N PRO A 172 -28.93 11.73 6.18
CA PRO A 172 -28.78 12.53 7.39
C PRO A 172 -27.41 12.25 8.04
N LEU A 173 -26.51 13.23 7.97
CA LEU A 173 -25.12 13.11 8.42
C LEU A 173 -24.96 12.79 9.90
N GLY A 174 -26.00 13.05 10.70
CA GLY A 174 -26.02 12.81 12.15
C GLY A 174 -26.49 11.42 12.58
N GLU A 175 -26.91 10.59 11.65
CA GLU A 175 -27.42 9.26 11.99
C GLU A 175 -26.29 8.35 12.48
N VAL A 176 -26.51 7.77 13.68
CA VAL A 176 -25.58 6.83 14.31
C VAL A 176 -26.33 5.51 14.49
N ASN A 177 -25.85 4.46 13.86
CA ASN A 177 -26.46 3.13 13.88
C ASN A 177 -25.48 2.09 13.34
N LEU A 178 -25.95 0.88 13.14
CA LEU A 178 -25.22 -0.17 12.43
C LEU A 178 -25.00 0.24 10.96
N PRO A 179 -23.75 0.33 10.48
CA PRO A 179 -23.48 0.61 9.08
C PRO A 179 -24.06 -0.42 8.13
N ILE A 180 -24.73 0.05 7.09
CA ILE A 180 -25.34 -0.76 6.02
C ILE A 180 -24.82 -0.40 4.64
N TYR A 181 -24.22 0.79 4.50
CA TYR A 181 -23.62 1.29 3.26
C TYR A 181 -22.14 1.62 3.42
N TRP A 182 -21.42 1.56 2.34
CA TRP A 182 -20.06 2.06 2.26
C TRP A 182 -19.81 2.79 0.93
N MET A 183 -18.90 3.71 0.94
CA MET A 183 -18.51 4.49 -0.24
C MET A 183 -17.01 4.66 -0.28
N ASN A 184 -16.42 4.55 -1.47
CA ASN A 184 -15.04 4.96 -1.66
C ASN A 184 -14.90 6.46 -1.39
N TYR A 185 -13.92 6.80 -0.56
CA TYR A 185 -13.57 8.18 -0.27
C TYR A 185 -12.17 8.49 -0.84
N ASP A 186 -11.78 9.76 -0.79
CA ASP A 186 -10.49 10.16 -1.36
C ASP A 186 -9.32 9.44 -0.69
N ALA A 187 -8.28 9.14 -1.48
CA ALA A 187 -7.04 8.65 -0.95
C ALA A 187 -6.35 9.75 -0.13
N ALA A 188 -5.87 9.41 1.06
CA ALA A 188 -4.96 10.27 1.79
C ALA A 188 -3.53 10.04 1.28
N TYR A 189 -2.74 11.10 1.19
CA TYR A 189 -1.33 11.00 0.88
C TYR A 189 -0.51 11.40 2.11
N ILE A 190 0.48 10.58 2.45
CA ILE A 190 1.40 10.86 3.54
C ILE A 190 2.78 11.07 2.92
N ASP A 191 3.25 12.32 2.97
CA ASP A 191 4.58 12.70 2.48
C ASP A 191 5.67 11.90 3.18
N GLY A 192 6.72 11.57 2.43
CA GLY A 192 7.91 10.94 2.96
C GLY A 192 8.68 11.91 3.90
N PRO A 193 9.47 11.34 4.80
CA PRO A 193 10.30 12.16 5.69
C PRO A 193 11.33 12.96 4.89
N ARG A 194 11.55 14.20 5.31
CA ARG A 194 12.77 14.91 4.94
C ARG A 194 13.96 14.18 5.56
N LYS A 195 15.17 14.55 5.16
CA LYS A 195 16.40 13.95 5.72
C LYS A 195 16.35 13.92 7.24
N ASN A 196 16.22 12.73 7.80
CA ASN A 196 16.04 12.49 9.22
C ASN A 196 17.07 11.52 9.81
N PHE A 197 18.12 11.22 9.05
CA PHE A 197 19.24 10.39 9.48
C PHE A 197 20.51 10.77 8.71
N THR A 198 21.64 10.36 9.27
CA THR A 198 22.94 10.37 8.57
C THR A 198 23.47 8.96 8.50
N VAL A 199 24.22 8.67 7.43
CA VAL A 199 24.97 7.42 7.31
C VAL A 199 26.43 7.78 7.10
N THR A 200 27.29 7.15 7.86
CA THR A 200 28.75 7.31 7.78
C THR A 200 29.40 5.93 7.69
N THR A 201 30.65 5.89 7.23
CA THR A 201 31.47 4.67 7.32
C THR A 201 32.28 4.70 8.61
N VAL A 202 32.37 3.55 9.28
CA VAL A 202 33.20 3.33 10.46
C VAL A 202 34.16 2.19 10.21
N ALA A 203 35.24 2.11 10.97
CA ALA A 203 36.14 0.97 10.89
C ALA A 203 35.36 -0.32 11.19
N GLY A 204 35.47 -1.32 10.33
CA GLY A 204 34.66 -2.53 10.39
C GLY A 204 35.38 -3.75 9.81
N THR A 205 34.60 -4.79 9.59
CA THR A 205 35.10 -6.11 9.13
C THR A 205 34.69 -6.43 7.70
N LEU A 206 33.85 -5.60 7.09
CA LEU A 206 33.33 -5.87 5.76
C LEU A 206 34.38 -5.62 4.67
N ALA A 207 34.64 -6.63 3.82
CA ALA A 207 35.62 -6.54 2.75
C ALA A 207 34.98 -6.09 1.42
N GLY A 208 35.69 -5.25 0.66
CA GLY A 208 35.32 -4.84 -0.69
C GLY A 208 34.65 -3.49 -0.79
N ASP A 209 34.82 -2.84 -1.94
CA ASP A 209 34.12 -1.56 -2.24
C ASP A 209 32.67 -1.83 -2.60
N ARG A 210 31.78 -1.10 -1.96
CA ARG A 210 30.33 -1.26 -2.21
C ARG A 210 29.58 0.05 -2.04
N THR A 211 28.58 0.20 -2.85
CA THR A 211 27.66 1.35 -2.77
C THR A 211 26.30 0.87 -2.27
N VAL A 212 25.85 1.47 -1.19
CA VAL A 212 24.54 1.21 -0.60
C VAL A 212 23.74 2.50 -0.55
N GLU A 213 22.48 2.41 -0.90
CA GLU A 213 21.52 3.49 -0.78
C GLU A 213 20.64 3.22 0.44
N PHE A 214 20.34 4.29 1.18
CA PHE A 214 19.52 4.26 2.39
C PHE A 214 18.36 5.25 2.26
N THR A 215 17.21 4.90 2.80
CA THR A 215 16.06 5.79 2.91
C THR A 215 15.26 5.45 4.16
N SER A 216 14.28 6.28 4.49
CA SER A 216 13.38 6.06 5.62
C SER A 216 11.95 6.41 5.27
N THR A 217 11.02 5.86 6.04
CA THR A 217 9.60 6.17 5.99
C THR A 217 9.12 6.54 7.39
N TYR A 218 7.97 7.21 7.48
CA TYR A 218 7.24 7.39 8.73
C TYR A 218 6.15 6.33 8.87
N ILE A 219 5.88 5.93 10.11
CA ILE A 219 4.72 5.13 10.47
C ILE A 219 3.72 6.04 11.18
N GLN A 220 2.54 6.18 10.62
CA GLN A 220 1.49 7.02 11.14
C GLN A 220 0.16 6.25 11.13
N GLY A 221 -0.40 5.97 12.30
CA GLY A 221 -1.65 5.22 12.42
C GLY A 221 -1.60 3.82 11.77
N GLY A 222 -0.47 3.11 11.91
CA GLY A 222 -0.27 1.82 11.26
C GLY A 222 -0.02 1.88 9.75
N ARG A 223 0.13 3.09 9.20
CA ARG A 223 0.39 3.33 7.77
C ARG A 223 1.81 3.80 7.57
N GLU A 224 2.33 3.50 6.42
CA GLU A 224 3.66 3.90 6.02
C GLU A 224 3.58 5.05 4.99
N SER A 225 4.37 6.11 5.23
CA SER A 225 4.49 7.24 4.31
C SER A 225 5.18 6.82 3.00
N ALA A 226 5.20 7.72 2.01
CA ALA A 226 6.18 7.62 0.93
C ALA A 226 7.60 7.57 1.53
N TYR A 227 8.56 7.01 0.79
CA TYR A 227 9.95 7.06 1.23
C TYR A 227 10.52 8.48 1.09
N GLY A 228 11.45 8.82 1.97
CA GLY A 228 12.07 10.12 2.03
C GLY A 228 13.26 10.27 1.11
N GLU A 229 14.14 11.21 1.46
CA GLU A 229 15.39 11.44 0.74
C GLU A 229 16.28 10.19 0.75
N VAL A 230 16.87 9.89 -0.40
CA VAL A 230 17.82 8.77 -0.57
C VAL A 230 19.24 9.25 -0.27
N VAL A 231 19.90 8.58 0.66
CA VAL A 231 21.32 8.82 0.98
C VAL A 231 22.14 7.70 0.38
N THR A 232 23.06 8.03 -0.53
CA THR A 232 23.96 7.08 -1.15
C THR A 232 25.34 7.18 -0.51
N LEU A 233 25.90 6.07 -0.08
CA LEU A 233 27.23 6.01 0.51
C LEU A 233 28.03 4.82 -0.07
N THR A 234 29.28 5.11 -0.42
CA THR A 234 30.23 4.09 -0.84
C THR A 234 31.22 3.81 0.30
N ALA A 235 31.26 2.57 0.76
CA ALA A 235 32.26 2.10 1.72
C ALA A 235 33.43 1.47 0.95
N ASN A 236 34.64 1.86 1.34
CA ASN A 236 35.89 1.23 0.87
C ASN A 236 36.19 0.00 1.76
N SER A 237 37.18 -0.78 1.36
CA SER A 237 37.55 -2.03 2.05
C SER A 237 37.75 -1.84 3.57
N ILE A 238 37.19 -2.78 4.35
CA ILE A 238 37.23 -2.84 5.83
C ILE A 238 36.50 -1.71 6.52
N GLN A 239 35.29 -1.38 6.03
CA GLN A 239 34.42 -0.39 6.67
C GLN A 239 33.02 -0.95 6.79
N ASP A 240 32.36 -0.69 7.93
CA ASP A 240 30.93 -0.91 8.14
C ASP A 240 30.18 0.41 7.98
N TYR A 241 28.87 0.32 7.76
CA TYR A 241 27.99 1.48 7.77
C TYR A 241 27.50 1.77 9.19
N GLN A 242 27.42 3.03 9.56
CA GLN A 242 26.77 3.47 10.79
C GLN A 242 25.64 4.43 10.44
N LEU A 243 24.41 4.03 10.78
CA LEU A 243 23.24 4.86 10.65
C LEU A 243 22.99 5.57 11.98
N THR A 244 22.90 6.90 11.93
CA THR A 244 22.57 7.74 13.10
C THR A 244 21.23 8.44 12.81
N PRO A 245 20.14 8.07 13.50
CA PRO A 245 18.88 8.78 13.41
C PRO A 245 19.05 10.23 13.89
N MET A 246 18.37 11.15 13.26
CA MET A 246 18.33 12.55 13.66
C MET A 246 16.98 12.88 14.27
N LEU A 247 16.95 13.71 15.29
CA LEU A 247 15.73 14.38 15.73
C LEU A 247 15.23 15.21 14.55
N GLY A 248 13.99 14.96 14.12
CA GLY A 248 13.38 15.77 13.05
C GLY A 248 13.34 17.25 13.45
N VAL A 249 13.44 18.13 12.46
CA VAL A 249 13.42 19.59 12.66
C VAL A 249 12.13 20.08 13.34
N ALA A 250 11.09 19.26 13.34
CA ALA A 250 9.80 19.51 13.98
C ALA A 250 9.41 18.26 14.77
N ASN A 251 10.17 17.80 15.71
CA ASN A 251 9.79 16.76 16.68
C ASN A 251 8.45 16.07 16.29
N ASP A 252 8.49 15.41 15.14
CA ASP A 252 7.29 14.94 14.42
C ASP A 252 6.62 13.75 15.10
N GLY A 253 7.21 13.26 16.21
CA GLY A 253 6.64 12.25 17.07
C GLY A 253 6.37 10.89 16.38
N LEU A 254 6.86 10.70 15.16
CA LEU A 254 6.55 9.53 14.33
C LEU A 254 7.62 8.45 14.46
N LYS A 255 7.18 7.20 14.58
CA LYS A 255 8.07 6.06 14.40
C LYS A 255 8.62 6.04 12.97
N LYS A 256 9.85 5.60 12.82
CA LYS A 256 10.57 5.57 11.55
C LYS A 256 11.01 4.16 11.24
N LYS A 257 10.81 3.75 9.99
CA LYS A 257 11.43 2.55 9.40
C LYS A 257 12.58 2.99 8.51
N TYR A 258 13.65 2.22 8.52
CA TYR A 258 14.82 2.48 7.70
C TYR A 258 15.05 1.34 6.71
N TYR A 259 15.37 1.71 5.49
CA TYR A 259 15.51 0.78 4.37
C TYR A 259 16.86 0.98 3.68
N PHE A 260 17.33 -0.08 3.06
CA PHE A 260 18.53 -0.06 2.22
C PHE A 260 18.28 -0.79 0.91
N ARG A 261 19.14 -0.50 -0.07
CA ARG A 261 19.31 -1.26 -1.29
C ARG A 261 20.73 -1.10 -1.80
N SER A 262 21.20 -2.05 -2.61
CA SER A 262 22.54 -2.02 -3.23
C SER A 262 22.43 -2.35 -4.73
N PRO A 263 22.15 -1.34 -5.57
CA PRO A 263 21.93 -1.54 -7.01
C PRO A 263 23.10 -2.19 -7.72
N GLY A 264 24.33 -1.86 -7.31
CA GLY A 264 25.57 -2.43 -7.87
C GLY A 264 25.81 -3.91 -7.56
N SER A 265 25.23 -4.41 -6.44
CA SER A 265 25.30 -5.82 -6.03
C SER A 265 24.06 -6.63 -6.46
N GLY A 266 23.17 -6.06 -7.29
CA GLY A 266 21.96 -6.71 -7.75
C GLY A 266 20.74 -6.56 -6.86
N LEU A 267 20.88 -6.01 -5.65
CA LEU A 267 19.77 -5.70 -4.77
C LEU A 267 19.10 -4.38 -5.20
N LYS A 268 18.11 -4.47 -6.07
CA LYS A 268 17.45 -3.30 -6.68
C LYS A 268 16.27 -2.79 -5.87
N ASP A 269 15.67 -3.66 -5.06
CA ASP A 269 14.47 -3.35 -4.27
C ASP A 269 14.85 -2.90 -2.85
N TRP A 270 14.04 -2.03 -2.26
CA TRP A 270 14.25 -1.59 -0.89
C TRP A 270 13.96 -2.71 0.10
N ARG A 271 14.86 -2.94 1.05
CA ARG A 271 14.76 -3.91 2.14
C ARG A 271 14.80 -3.21 3.48
N LEU A 272 13.94 -3.64 4.39
CA LEU A 272 13.95 -3.14 5.77
C LEU A 272 15.28 -3.50 6.42
N LEU A 273 15.87 -2.52 7.10
CA LEU A 273 17.06 -2.75 7.93
C LEU A 273 16.67 -3.51 9.20
N ASP A 274 17.54 -4.41 9.62
CA ASP A 274 17.48 -5.02 10.95
C ASP A 274 18.29 -4.20 11.94
N ASP A 275 17.81 -4.10 13.17
CA ASP A 275 18.60 -3.60 14.30
C ASP A 275 19.75 -4.62 14.58
N PRO A 276 20.90 -4.21 15.13
CA PRO A 276 21.94 -5.12 15.58
C PRO A 276 21.51 -6.27 16.50
N SER A 277 20.35 -6.16 17.13
CA SER A 277 19.69 -7.25 17.89
C SER A 277 18.98 -8.28 17.01
N GLY A 278 18.84 -8.03 15.71
CA GLY A 278 18.13 -8.89 14.76
C GLY A 278 16.63 -8.61 14.64
N ASP A 279 16.14 -7.55 15.28
CA ASP A 279 14.77 -7.07 15.15
C ASP A 279 14.65 -6.05 14.00
N ASP A 280 13.45 -5.86 13.47
CA ASP A 280 13.16 -4.82 12.48
C ASP A 280 13.55 -3.44 13.00
N MET A 281 14.29 -2.65 12.20
CA MET A 281 14.68 -1.30 12.58
C MET A 281 13.50 -0.33 12.48
N ILE A 282 12.64 -0.39 13.50
CA ILE A 282 11.52 0.52 13.71
C ILE A 282 11.81 1.35 14.96
N LEU A 283 12.29 2.57 14.75
CA LEU A 283 12.79 3.41 15.83
C LEU A 283 11.74 4.42 16.30
N ASP A 284 11.72 4.63 17.60
CA ASP A 284 10.92 5.69 18.21
C ASP A 284 11.43 7.09 17.79
N PRO A 285 10.57 8.10 17.74
CA PRO A 285 10.93 9.43 17.25
C PRO A 285 12.05 10.12 18.04
N THR A 286 12.23 9.75 19.28
CA THR A 286 13.26 10.30 20.17
C THR A 286 14.58 9.54 20.13
N ASP A 287 14.62 8.40 19.46
CA ASP A 287 15.82 7.59 19.36
C ASP A 287 16.81 8.21 18.36
N VAL A 288 17.97 8.60 18.89
CA VAL A 288 19.10 9.16 18.15
C VAL A 288 20.37 8.30 18.27
N THR A 289 20.22 7.07 18.78
CA THR A 289 21.36 6.18 19.04
C THR A 289 21.97 5.71 17.71
N PRO A 290 23.27 5.94 17.48
CA PRO A 290 23.95 5.39 16.30
C PRO A 290 23.92 3.86 16.29
N ARG A 291 23.66 3.27 15.11
CA ARG A 291 23.63 1.83 14.91
C ARG A 291 24.63 1.42 13.86
N THR A 292 25.55 0.55 14.24
CA THR A 292 26.50 -0.02 13.30
C THR A 292 25.86 -1.21 12.60
N LEU A 293 25.80 -1.14 11.27
CA LEU A 293 25.17 -2.14 10.42
C LEU A 293 26.20 -3.19 9.98
N THR A 294 26.40 -4.19 10.84
CA THR A 294 27.35 -5.29 10.57
C THR A 294 26.81 -6.33 9.60
N ASP A 295 25.49 -6.35 9.39
CA ASP A 295 24.79 -7.34 8.56
C ASP A 295 24.73 -7.01 7.08
N LEU A 296 25.26 -5.86 6.65
CA LEU A 296 25.33 -5.48 5.25
C LEU A 296 26.61 -6.03 4.60
N THR A 297 26.91 -7.32 4.82
CA THR A 297 28.03 -8.00 4.15
C THR A 297 27.73 -8.21 2.66
N GLU A 298 28.76 -8.29 1.84
CA GLU A 298 28.60 -8.56 0.41
C GLU A 298 27.84 -9.88 0.16
N SER A 299 28.08 -10.91 0.96
CA SER A 299 27.35 -12.18 0.89
C SER A 299 25.85 -12.00 1.26
N GLN A 300 25.52 -11.09 2.15
CA GLN A 300 24.12 -10.81 2.52
C GLN A 300 23.43 -9.91 1.51
N LEU A 301 24.17 -9.06 0.82
CA LEU A 301 23.66 -8.23 -0.28
C LEU A 301 23.47 -9.04 -1.58
N THR A 302 24.17 -10.17 -1.73
CA THR A 302 24.16 -10.98 -2.95
C THR A 302 23.46 -12.32 -2.81
N THR A 303 23.31 -12.88 -1.58
CA THR A 303 22.62 -14.16 -1.39
C THR A 303 21.12 -14.00 -1.34
N THR A 304 20.46 -14.64 -2.27
CA THR A 304 18.99 -14.69 -2.43
C THR A 304 18.27 -15.13 -1.14
N GLU A 305 18.91 -15.97 -0.33
CA GLU A 305 18.31 -16.55 0.86
C GLU A 305 18.14 -15.53 2.00
N ASN A 306 19.09 -14.63 2.19
CA ASN A 306 18.98 -13.55 3.19
C ASN A 306 18.07 -12.40 2.70
N LEU A 307 17.98 -12.19 1.39
CA LEU A 307 17.09 -11.21 0.79
C LEU A 307 15.62 -11.54 1.00
N TYR A 308 15.25 -12.82 1.10
CA TYR A 308 13.88 -13.25 1.35
C TYR A 308 13.42 -13.09 2.80
N ARG A 309 14.33 -13.01 3.74
CA ARG A 309 14.01 -12.85 5.16
C ARG A 309 13.71 -11.40 5.55
N ARG A 310 14.22 -10.43 4.80
CA ARG A 310 14.00 -9.01 5.09
C ARG A 310 12.76 -8.51 4.38
N GLU A 311 11.92 -7.82 5.13
CA GLU A 311 10.69 -7.24 4.59
C GLU A 311 11.02 -6.26 3.46
N ARG A 312 10.36 -6.43 2.33
CA ARG A 312 10.43 -5.47 1.22
C ARG A 312 9.54 -4.27 1.53
N MET A 313 9.98 -3.10 1.05
CA MET A 313 9.14 -1.91 1.04
C MET A 313 7.99 -2.09 0.04
N THR A 314 6.88 -2.66 0.49
CA THR A 314 5.71 -2.92 -0.37
C THR A 314 4.65 -1.83 -0.29
N THR A 315 4.68 -1.02 0.75
CA THR A 315 3.57 -0.12 1.14
C THR A 315 3.93 1.36 1.15
N ALA A 316 5.20 1.73 0.98
CA ALA A 316 5.68 3.11 1.06
C ALA A 316 5.29 3.98 -0.16
N THR A 317 4.06 3.85 -0.63
CA THR A 317 3.53 4.69 -1.72
C THR A 317 3.01 6.03 -1.22
N GLY A 318 2.81 6.18 0.08
CA GLY A 318 2.18 7.34 0.69
C GLY A 318 0.66 7.43 0.48
N PHE A 319 0.08 6.62 -0.40
CA PHE A 319 -1.36 6.62 -0.65
C PHE A 319 -2.08 5.60 0.22
N VAL A 320 -3.16 6.05 0.85
CA VAL A 320 -4.06 5.22 1.64
C VAL A 320 -5.47 5.39 1.12
N GLN A 321 -6.06 4.31 0.65
CA GLN A 321 -7.47 4.29 0.27
C GLN A 321 -8.34 4.35 1.52
N ARG A 322 -9.46 5.07 1.43
CA ARG A 322 -10.44 5.21 2.49
C ARG A 322 -11.82 4.85 2.02
N ILE A 323 -12.60 4.29 2.91
CA ILE A 323 -14.04 4.17 2.73
C ILE A 323 -14.75 4.95 3.83
N ARG A 324 -15.89 5.49 3.49
CA ARG A 324 -16.83 6.07 4.44
C ARG A 324 -17.96 5.07 4.68
N LEU A 325 -18.31 4.88 5.95
CA LEU A 325 -19.40 4.03 6.36
C LEU A 325 -20.65 4.88 6.66
N TYR A 326 -21.82 4.33 6.38
CA TYR A 326 -23.09 4.97 6.70
C TYR A 326 -24.15 3.93 7.10
N PRO A 327 -24.96 4.20 8.13
CA PRO A 327 -24.80 5.25 9.16
C PRO A 327 -23.45 5.21 9.88
N ARG A 328 -23.13 6.24 10.69
CA ARG A 328 -21.95 6.20 11.57
C ARG A 328 -22.11 5.07 12.60
N GLN A 329 -21.01 4.53 13.06
CA GLN A 329 -21.00 3.41 13.99
C GLN A 329 -21.52 3.83 15.38
N ASP A 330 -22.49 3.10 15.91
CA ASP A 330 -22.97 3.21 17.29
C ASP A 330 -22.04 2.55 18.31
N LYS A 331 -21.20 1.62 17.85
CA LYS A 331 -20.15 0.92 18.63
C LYS A 331 -19.05 0.44 17.70
N ASP A 332 -18.01 -0.13 18.29
CA ASP A 332 -16.90 -0.70 17.51
C ASP A 332 -17.36 -1.94 16.73
N TYR A 333 -17.05 -1.95 15.44
CA TYR A 333 -17.34 -3.06 14.54
C TYR A 333 -16.08 -3.51 13.80
N VAL A 334 -15.97 -4.80 13.57
CA VAL A 334 -14.96 -5.37 12.68
C VAL A 334 -15.59 -5.64 11.32
N PHE A 335 -14.98 -5.05 10.29
CA PHE A 335 -15.37 -5.26 8.90
C PHE A 335 -14.32 -6.09 8.19
N THR A 336 -14.77 -7.10 7.46
CA THR A 336 -13.94 -7.84 6.52
C THR A 336 -14.03 -7.14 5.17
N VAL A 337 -12.93 -6.56 4.74
CA VAL A 337 -12.82 -5.86 3.46
C VAL A 337 -12.11 -6.74 2.46
N ARG A 338 -12.74 -6.96 1.31
CA ARG A 338 -12.13 -7.60 0.16
C ARG A 338 -11.73 -6.52 -0.83
N TYR A 339 -10.48 -6.54 -1.25
CA TYR A 339 -9.92 -5.49 -2.11
C TYR A 339 -8.94 -6.07 -3.14
N MET A 340 -8.70 -5.31 -4.20
CA MET A 340 -7.61 -5.55 -5.13
C MET A 340 -6.33 -4.94 -4.59
N GLN A 341 -5.28 -5.76 -4.51
CA GLN A 341 -3.96 -5.27 -4.11
C GLN A 341 -3.26 -4.55 -5.27
N ASN A 342 -2.38 -3.63 -4.92
CA ASN A 342 -1.52 -2.98 -5.89
C ASN A 342 -0.60 -4.00 -6.55
N HIS A 343 -0.35 -3.81 -7.86
CA HIS A 343 0.61 -4.62 -8.59
C HIS A 343 2.02 -4.40 -8.02
N ARG A 344 2.69 -5.51 -7.73
CA ARG A 344 4.08 -5.50 -7.28
C ARG A 344 4.99 -5.80 -8.47
N PRO A 345 5.86 -4.86 -8.89
CA PRO A 345 6.78 -5.12 -9.98
C PRO A 345 7.80 -6.19 -9.60
N MET A 346 8.19 -7.00 -10.58
CA MET A 346 9.31 -7.91 -10.48
C MET A 346 10.61 -7.12 -10.70
N VAL A 347 11.52 -7.13 -9.74
CA VAL A 347 12.75 -6.32 -9.73
C VAL A 347 13.98 -7.21 -9.76
N GLU A 348 13.98 -8.28 -8.99
CA GLU A 348 15.08 -9.24 -8.88
C GLU A 348 14.83 -10.47 -9.75
N ASP A 349 15.91 -11.13 -10.14
CA ASP A 349 15.87 -12.28 -11.07
C ASP A 349 14.96 -13.43 -10.57
N GLY A 350 14.91 -13.65 -9.25
CA GLY A 350 14.06 -14.65 -8.62
C GLY A 350 12.62 -14.21 -8.37
N ASP A 351 12.26 -12.95 -8.71
CA ASP A 351 10.90 -12.47 -8.48
C ASP A 351 9.89 -13.16 -9.39
N THR A 352 8.72 -13.39 -8.84
CA THR A 352 7.63 -14.04 -9.56
C THR A 352 6.39 -13.16 -9.53
N SER A 353 5.65 -13.15 -10.64
CA SER A 353 4.33 -12.53 -10.72
C SER A 353 3.32 -13.22 -9.80
N SER A 354 2.29 -12.49 -9.40
CA SER A 354 1.11 -13.04 -8.72
C SER A 354 0.26 -13.95 -9.61
N ILE A 355 0.44 -13.87 -10.93
CA ILE A 355 -0.24 -14.77 -11.88
C ILE A 355 0.16 -16.23 -11.61
N PRO A 356 -0.80 -17.17 -11.64
CA PRO A 356 -0.52 -18.60 -11.42
C PRO A 356 0.61 -19.13 -12.32
N PRO A 357 1.53 -19.96 -11.79
CA PRO A 357 2.75 -20.36 -12.49
C PRO A 357 2.51 -20.99 -13.87
N ASP A 358 1.42 -21.74 -14.03
CA ASP A 358 1.03 -22.39 -15.27
C ASP A 358 0.58 -21.42 -16.37
N GLN A 359 0.32 -20.16 -16.02
CA GLN A 359 -0.18 -19.13 -16.92
C GLN A 359 0.77 -17.92 -17.09
N ARG A 360 1.90 -17.86 -16.36
CA ARG A 360 2.82 -16.71 -16.38
C ARG A 360 3.43 -16.39 -17.72
N MET A 361 3.49 -17.37 -18.64
CA MET A 361 3.98 -17.14 -20.01
C MET A 361 3.18 -16.09 -20.77
N VAL A 362 1.96 -15.76 -20.33
CA VAL A 362 1.17 -14.67 -20.90
C VAL A 362 1.92 -13.33 -20.83
N ILE A 363 2.69 -13.09 -19.77
CA ILE A 363 3.50 -11.88 -19.57
C ILE A 363 4.54 -11.77 -20.70
N ALA A 364 5.28 -12.86 -20.94
CA ALA A 364 6.30 -12.89 -22.01
C ALA A 364 5.69 -12.73 -23.41
N TYR A 365 4.53 -13.33 -23.65
CA TYR A 365 3.86 -13.21 -24.95
C TYR A 365 3.34 -11.79 -25.20
N MET A 366 2.79 -11.12 -24.20
CA MET A 366 2.37 -9.72 -24.32
C MET A 366 3.58 -8.80 -24.56
N ALA A 367 4.65 -8.96 -23.77
CA ALA A 367 5.86 -8.19 -23.96
C ALA A 367 6.49 -8.39 -25.34
N LEU A 368 6.54 -9.63 -25.85
CA LEU A 368 7.01 -9.96 -27.22
C LEU A 368 6.14 -9.32 -28.29
N ALA A 369 4.82 -9.36 -28.14
CA ALA A 369 3.91 -8.73 -29.09
C ALA A 369 4.18 -7.23 -29.22
N ASP A 370 4.40 -6.55 -28.11
CA ASP A 370 4.68 -5.11 -28.08
C ASP A 370 6.06 -4.78 -28.65
N ILE A 371 7.08 -5.59 -28.36
CA ILE A 371 8.43 -5.39 -28.92
C ILE A 371 8.44 -5.60 -30.43
N LEU A 372 7.86 -6.70 -30.91
CA LEU A 372 7.81 -7.03 -32.32
C LEU A 372 7.01 -6.02 -33.14
N MET A 373 5.97 -5.45 -32.57
CA MET A 373 5.23 -4.36 -33.21
C MET A 373 6.10 -3.11 -33.40
N LYS A 374 6.95 -2.78 -32.43
CA LYS A 374 7.92 -1.67 -32.53
C LYS A 374 9.06 -1.93 -33.53
N HIS A 375 9.34 -3.19 -33.83
CA HIS A 375 10.34 -3.61 -34.81
C HIS A 375 9.76 -3.91 -36.20
N ASP A 376 8.58 -3.35 -36.53
CA ASP A 376 7.91 -3.52 -37.82
C ASP A 376 7.68 -4.99 -38.23
N ASN A 377 7.47 -5.86 -37.26
CA ASN A 377 7.13 -7.26 -37.50
C ASN A 377 5.69 -7.60 -37.04
N PRO A 378 4.68 -7.06 -37.73
CA PRO A 378 3.28 -7.20 -37.30
C PRO A 378 2.80 -8.65 -37.33
N THR A 379 3.30 -9.47 -38.25
CA THR A 379 2.88 -10.88 -38.36
C THR A 379 3.25 -11.71 -37.15
N GLN A 380 4.49 -11.56 -36.67
CA GLN A 380 4.92 -12.25 -35.45
C GLN A 380 4.29 -11.63 -34.20
N SER A 381 4.13 -10.30 -34.15
CA SER A 381 3.43 -9.62 -33.08
C SER A 381 2.02 -10.19 -32.89
N GLU A 382 1.26 -10.32 -33.97
CA GLU A 382 -0.11 -10.88 -33.95
C GLU A 382 -0.14 -12.34 -33.49
N LEU A 383 0.87 -13.14 -33.85
CA LEU A 383 0.99 -14.52 -33.38
C LEU A 383 1.13 -14.59 -31.85
N TYR A 384 2.01 -13.77 -31.28
CA TYR A 384 2.19 -13.75 -29.82
C TYR A 384 0.99 -13.14 -29.09
N ARG A 385 0.34 -12.14 -29.68
CA ARG A 385 -0.90 -11.58 -29.14
C ARG A 385 -2.01 -12.63 -29.05
N ARG A 386 -2.23 -13.44 -30.08
CA ARG A 386 -3.19 -14.54 -30.04
C ARG A 386 -2.85 -15.59 -28.97
N ARG A 387 -1.56 -15.92 -28.80
CA ARG A 387 -1.15 -16.83 -27.73
C ARG A 387 -1.42 -16.24 -26.35
N ALA A 388 -1.20 -14.94 -26.17
CA ALA A 388 -1.54 -14.24 -24.92
C ALA A 388 -3.04 -14.27 -24.67
N ASP A 389 -3.87 -13.96 -25.67
CA ASP A 389 -5.33 -13.95 -25.58
C ASP A 389 -5.89 -15.33 -25.19
N GLU A 390 -5.35 -16.41 -25.73
CA GLU A 390 -5.75 -17.78 -25.35
C GLU A 390 -5.50 -18.06 -23.85
N ILE A 391 -4.40 -17.53 -23.30
CA ILE A 391 -4.12 -17.69 -21.89
C ILE A 391 -5.01 -16.75 -21.05
N LEU A 392 -5.22 -15.51 -21.50
CA LEU A 392 -6.10 -14.56 -20.81
C LEU A 392 -7.54 -15.10 -20.71
N ILE A 393 -8.07 -15.70 -21.76
CA ILE A 393 -9.38 -16.36 -21.72
C ILE A 393 -9.41 -17.49 -20.69
N ARG A 394 -8.32 -18.26 -20.56
CA ARG A 394 -8.22 -19.31 -19.54
C ARG A 394 -8.15 -18.74 -18.14
N LEU A 395 -7.38 -17.65 -17.93
CA LEU A 395 -7.30 -16.93 -16.67
C LEU A 395 -8.67 -16.39 -16.26
N GLU A 396 -9.40 -15.78 -17.19
CA GLU A 396 -10.75 -15.26 -16.94
C GLU A 396 -11.71 -16.36 -16.53
N ARG A 397 -11.74 -17.47 -17.25
CA ARG A 397 -12.63 -18.59 -16.94
C ARG A 397 -12.35 -19.22 -15.57
N ARG A 398 -11.09 -19.24 -15.14
CA ARG A 398 -10.67 -19.94 -13.92
C ARG A 398 -10.57 -19.06 -12.69
N TYR A 399 -10.15 -17.81 -12.87
CA TYR A 399 -9.76 -16.94 -11.76
C TYR A 399 -10.54 -15.62 -11.69
N LEU A 400 -11.39 -15.31 -12.69
CA LEU A 400 -12.20 -14.09 -12.61
C LEU A 400 -13.23 -14.23 -11.48
N ILE A 401 -13.26 -13.21 -10.62
CA ILE A 401 -14.30 -13.14 -9.60
C ILE A 401 -15.60 -12.74 -10.29
N THR A 402 -16.49 -13.69 -10.40
CA THR A 402 -17.87 -13.39 -10.75
C THR A 402 -18.52 -12.86 -9.48
N PRO A 403 -19.03 -11.63 -9.47
CA PRO A 403 -19.81 -11.16 -8.34
C PRO A 403 -20.95 -12.14 -8.11
N ALA A 404 -21.02 -12.69 -6.89
CA ALA A 404 -22.12 -13.60 -6.55
C ALA A 404 -23.42 -12.84 -6.84
N ARG A 405 -24.20 -13.33 -7.82
CA ARG A 405 -25.54 -12.80 -8.06
C ARG A 405 -26.30 -12.95 -6.75
N ARG A 406 -26.54 -11.84 -6.05
CA ARG A 406 -27.39 -11.82 -4.89
C ARG A 406 -28.78 -12.20 -5.37
N ILE A 407 -29.21 -13.44 -5.13
CA ILE A 407 -30.60 -13.82 -5.29
C ILE A 407 -31.34 -13.18 -4.12
N VAL A 408 -31.73 -11.94 -4.31
CA VAL A 408 -32.63 -11.28 -3.38
C VAL A 408 -34.01 -11.84 -3.68
N LYS A 409 -34.47 -12.78 -2.83
CA LYS A 409 -35.87 -13.16 -2.78
C LYS A 409 -36.65 -11.97 -2.19
N GLY A 410 -37.15 -11.12 -3.05
CA GLY A 410 -38.00 -9.99 -2.67
C GLY A 410 -38.02 -8.92 -3.75
N ASN A 411 -39.18 -8.40 -4.07
CA ASN A 411 -39.52 -7.47 -5.16
C ASN A 411 -38.78 -6.10 -5.17
N TRP A 412 -37.61 -6.00 -4.57
CA TRP A 412 -36.81 -4.76 -4.48
C TRP A 412 -35.98 -4.46 -5.75
N LEU A 413 -35.83 -5.44 -6.62
CA LEU A 413 -34.92 -5.31 -7.78
C LEU A 413 -35.63 -4.97 -9.09
N ALA A 414 -36.89 -4.58 -9.05
CA ALA A 414 -37.57 -4.21 -10.29
C ALA A 414 -37.07 -2.89 -10.91
N ASN A 415 -36.31 -2.08 -10.16
CA ASN A 415 -35.86 -0.74 -10.60
C ASN A 415 -34.34 -0.52 -10.65
N MET A 416 -33.50 -1.55 -10.49
CA MET A 416 -32.07 -1.40 -10.76
C MET A 416 -31.78 -1.90 -12.16
N GLU A 417 -31.60 -0.99 -13.10
CA GLU A 417 -31.12 -1.30 -14.43
C GLU A 417 -29.73 -1.98 -14.38
N PRO A 418 -29.51 -3.06 -15.19
CA PRO A 418 -28.25 -3.81 -15.20
C PRO A 418 -27.07 -3.05 -15.84
N ASN A 419 -27.16 -1.76 -16.06
CA ASN A 419 -26.26 -1.00 -16.94
C ASN A 419 -25.05 -0.34 -16.27
N SER A 420 -24.82 -0.47 -14.96
CA SER A 420 -23.66 0.16 -14.34
C SER A 420 -22.33 -0.57 -14.55
N PHE A 421 -22.34 -1.82 -15.02
CA PHE A 421 -21.12 -2.61 -15.29
C PHE A 421 -20.69 -2.67 -16.76
N SER A 422 -21.48 -2.16 -17.70
CA SER A 422 -21.16 -2.23 -19.14
C SER A 422 -20.24 -1.09 -19.65
N ARG A 423 -19.89 -0.11 -18.81
CA ARG A 423 -19.04 1.02 -19.25
C ARG A 423 -17.54 0.74 -19.31
N PHE A 424 -17.07 -0.42 -18.86
CA PHE A 424 -15.64 -0.76 -18.94
C PHE A 424 -15.23 -1.55 -20.18
N THR A 425 -16.18 -1.94 -21.03
CA THR A 425 -15.87 -2.73 -22.24
C THR A 425 -15.64 -1.89 -23.50
N THR A 426 -15.73 -0.55 -23.43
CA THR A 426 -15.65 0.30 -24.63
C THR A 426 -14.37 1.12 -24.75
N LEU A 427 -13.33 0.86 -23.97
CA LEU A 427 -12.07 1.63 -24.01
C LEU A 427 -10.87 0.87 -24.62
N VAL A 428 -11.12 -0.21 -25.37
CA VAL A 428 -10.05 -0.96 -26.05
C VAL A 428 -10.22 -1.01 -27.58
N HIS A 429 -11.14 -0.23 -28.13
CA HIS A 429 -11.26 -0.09 -29.60
C HIS A 429 -11.40 1.39 -29.99
N THR A 430 -10.28 2.09 -29.98
CA THR A 430 -9.92 3.13 -31.00
C THR A 430 -8.40 3.33 -30.95
#